data_5baf1fb4159f204f2c91b48957005a24
#
_entry.id   5baf1fb4159f204f2c91b48957005a24
#
_cell.length_a   1.000
_cell.length_b   1.000
_cell.length_c   1.000
_cell.angle_alpha   90.00
_cell.angle_beta   90.00
_cell.angle_gamma   90.00
#
_symmetry.space_group_name_H-M   'P 1'
#
loop_
_entity.id
_entity.type
_entity.pdbx_description
1 polymer ?
#
loop_
_entity_poly.entity_id
_entity_poly.type
_entity_poly.pdbx_seq_one_letter_code
_entity_poly.pdbx_strand_id
1 'polypeptide(L)'
;MIDQFRTVYRGGTGEIVEKKSRFIATVRLVESEEEALSCLEALRKKYWDARHNCFVYIIGENQETVRCSDDGEPSGTAGRPMLDVVQGAGLRNVLVVVTRYFGGTLLGTGGLVRAYSQAVQEGLANSVLIDEICGVRLLIETDYNGIGKIQYLLGQQGIPILESEYTDQVKIRVLVPKTEVDRLCAEITEGTNGKAKLEKEEELYFAQNDGELIFGDALTQYKNLEAEELG
;
A
#
# COMPACT_ATOMS: atom_id res chain seq x y z
N MET A 1 -14.06 6.33 -1.90
CA MET A 1 -12.60 6.26 -2.18
C MET A 1 -11.98 7.58 -1.78
N ILE A 2 -10.86 7.58 -1.05
CA ILE A 2 -10.04 8.77 -0.77
C ILE A 2 -9.08 9.01 -1.94
N ASP A 3 -8.55 10.23 -2.06
CA ASP A 3 -7.72 10.60 -3.21
C ASP A 3 -6.42 9.80 -3.28
N GLN A 4 -5.81 9.51 -2.13
CA GLN A 4 -4.54 8.78 -2.04
C GLN A 4 -4.32 8.21 -0.63
N PHE A 5 -3.68 7.04 -0.55
CA PHE A 5 -3.17 6.48 0.71
C PHE A 5 -1.92 5.63 0.45
N ARG A 6 -1.11 5.46 1.50
CA ARG A 6 0.08 4.61 1.44
C ARG A 6 -0.23 3.23 2.00
N THR A 7 0.29 2.19 1.34
CA THR A 7 0.11 0.80 1.75
C THR A 7 1.36 -0.05 1.48
N VAL A 8 1.29 -1.31 1.86
CA VAL A 8 2.33 -2.31 1.60
C VAL A 8 2.04 -2.99 0.26
N TYR A 9 2.98 -2.93 -0.67
CA TYR A 9 2.92 -3.69 -1.92
C TYR A 9 3.52 -5.09 -1.76
N ARG A 10 4.69 -5.15 -1.11
CA ARG A 10 5.34 -6.40 -0.72
C ARG A 10 5.84 -6.27 0.71
N GLY A 11 5.35 -7.16 1.57
CA GLY A 11 5.77 -7.21 2.96
C GLY A 11 7.23 -7.61 3.12
N GLY A 12 7.82 -7.19 4.23
CA GLY A 12 9.20 -7.45 4.58
C GLY A 12 9.34 -8.01 5.98
N THR A 13 10.55 -8.44 6.31
CA THR A 13 10.93 -8.86 7.65
C THR A 13 12.19 -8.11 8.06
N GLY A 14 12.19 -7.59 9.28
CA GLY A 14 13.37 -6.94 9.88
C GLY A 14 13.68 -7.53 11.24
N GLU A 15 14.93 -7.56 11.63
CA GLU A 15 15.36 -8.05 12.94
C GLU A 15 16.30 -7.05 13.60
N ILE A 16 16.08 -6.81 14.88
CA ILE A 16 17.05 -6.12 15.74
C ILE A 16 17.41 -6.97 16.94
N VAL A 17 18.58 -6.74 17.50
CA VAL A 17 19.05 -7.37 18.74
C VAL A 17 19.40 -6.29 19.75
N GLU A 18 18.71 -6.27 20.88
CA GLU A 18 18.99 -5.34 22.00
C GLU A 18 19.21 -6.13 23.29
N LYS A 19 20.41 -5.98 23.89
CA LYS A 19 20.82 -6.71 25.09
C LYS A 19 20.52 -8.23 25.03
N LYS A 20 20.88 -8.84 23.90
CA LYS A 20 20.63 -10.25 23.56
C LYS A 20 19.15 -10.62 23.34
N SER A 21 18.17 -9.76 23.57
CA SER A 21 16.81 -9.97 23.13
C SER A 21 16.72 -9.76 21.62
N ARG A 22 16.01 -10.66 20.91
CA ARG A 22 15.76 -10.55 19.46
C ARG A 22 14.34 -10.08 19.26
N PHE A 23 14.17 -9.14 18.35
CA PHE A 23 12.87 -8.60 17.92
C PHE A 23 12.76 -8.76 16.42
N ILE A 24 11.84 -9.59 15.95
CA ILE A 24 11.64 -9.90 14.55
C ILE A 24 10.32 -9.26 14.13
N ALA A 25 10.41 -8.21 13.32
CA ALA A 25 9.23 -7.56 12.74
C ALA A 25 8.86 -8.25 11.42
N THR A 26 7.59 -8.59 11.26
CA THR A 26 7.02 -9.10 10.02
C THR A 26 5.92 -8.13 9.59
N VAL A 27 6.03 -7.60 8.36
CA VAL A 27 5.08 -6.66 7.77
C VAL A 27 4.28 -7.39 6.70
N ARG A 28 2.95 -7.20 6.67
CA ARG A 28 2.04 -7.80 5.67
C ARG A 28 0.98 -6.81 5.23
N LEU A 29 0.58 -6.90 3.97
CA LEU A 29 -0.64 -6.30 3.48
C LEU A 29 -1.84 -7.11 4.01
N VAL A 30 -2.83 -6.44 4.55
CA VAL A 30 -4.10 -7.03 4.97
C VAL A 30 -5.23 -6.05 4.69
N GLU A 31 -6.34 -6.52 4.15
CA GLU A 31 -7.49 -5.67 3.81
C GLU A 31 -8.69 -5.92 4.70
N SER A 32 -8.63 -6.97 5.52
CA SER A 32 -9.67 -7.31 6.48
C SER A 32 -9.08 -7.72 7.84
N GLU A 33 -9.92 -7.60 8.88
CA GLU A 33 -9.56 -8.09 10.22
C GLU A 33 -9.38 -9.61 10.23
N GLU A 34 -10.13 -10.33 9.41
CA GLU A 34 -10.01 -11.79 9.26
C GLU A 34 -8.63 -12.18 8.71
N GLU A 35 -8.16 -11.51 7.66
CA GLU A 35 -6.81 -11.70 7.11
C GLU A 35 -5.74 -11.39 8.15
N ALA A 36 -5.86 -10.26 8.86
CA ALA A 36 -4.92 -9.87 9.90
C ALA A 36 -4.80 -10.92 11.00
N LEU A 37 -5.93 -11.45 11.47
CA LEU A 37 -5.97 -12.48 12.50
C LEU A 37 -5.42 -13.82 11.99
N SER A 38 -5.73 -14.21 10.76
CA SER A 38 -5.19 -15.42 10.13
C SER A 38 -3.66 -15.36 10.01
N CYS A 39 -3.13 -14.23 9.52
CA CYS A 39 -1.67 -14.00 9.45
C CYS A 39 -1.02 -14.03 10.84
N LEU A 40 -1.65 -13.43 11.85
CA LEU A 40 -1.17 -13.44 13.23
C LEU A 40 -1.10 -14.86 13.79
N GLU A 41 -2.11 -15.69 13.54
CA GLU A 41 -2.11 -17.10 13.95
C GLU A 41 -1.01 -17.92 13.26
N ALA A 42 -0.80 -17.71 11.97
CA ALA A 42 0.27 -18.34 11.21
C ALA A 42 1.66 -17.97 11.79
N LEU A 43 1.87 -16.69 12.11
CA LEU A 43 3.11 -16.23 12.74
C LEU A 43 3.30 -16.79 14.15
N ARG A 44 2.25 -16.90 14.95
CA ARG A 44 2.30 -17.56 16.27
C ARG A 44 2.66 -19.04 16.16
N LYS A 45 2.19 -19.74 15.14
CA LYS A 45 2.58 -21.14 14.87
C LYS A 45 4.04 -21.22 14.41
N LYS A 46 4.47 -20.34 13.53
CA LYS A 46 5.87 -20.28 13.04
C LYS A 46 6.85 -20.01 14.17
N TYR A 47 6.53 -19.10 15.07
CA TYR A 47 7.35 -18.70 16.23
C TYR A 47 6.75 -19.22 17.55
N TRP A 48 6.35 -20.50 17.56
CA TRP A 48 5.62 -21.15 18.65
C TRP A 48 6.34 -21.11 20.01
N ASP A 49 7.66 -20.97 20.00
CA ASP A 49 8.53 -20.89 21.18
C ASP A 49 8.77 -19.45 21.67
N ALA A 50 8.29 -18.46 20.94
CA ALA A 50 8.34 -17.06 21.39
C ALA A 50 7.24 -16.77 22.42
N ARG A 51 7.57 -15.89 23.39
CA ARG A 51 6.61 -15.52 24.43
C ARG A 51 5.69 -14.37 24.05
N HIS A 52 6.14 -13.51 23.14
CA HIS A 52 5.42 -12.28 22.76
C HIS A 52 5.41 -12.14 21.25
N ASN A 53 4.21 -12.01 20.69
CA ASN A 53 3.94 -11.64 19.31
C ASN A 53 3.06 -10.38 19.33
N CYS A 54 3.70 -9.26 19.68
CA CYS A 54 3.02 -7.97 19.74
C CYS A 54 2.64 -7.54 18.32
N PHE A 55 1.46 -6.95 18.16
CA PHE A 55 0.98 -6.60 16.81
C PHE A 55 0.29 -5.26 16.76
N VAL A 56 0.23 -4.73 15.56
CA VAL A 56 -0.61 -3.61 15.14
C VAL A 56 -1.17 -3.90 13.77
N TYR A 57 -2.46 -3.59 13.54
CA TYR A 57 -3.01 -3.49 12.21
C TYR A 57 -3.88 -2.25 12.05
N ILE A 58 -3.86 -1.72 10.83
CA ILE A 58 -4.67 -0.58 10.39
C ILE A 58 -5.34 -1.02 9.10
N ILE A 59 -6.67 -1.07 9.07
CA ILE A 59 -7.47 -1.54 7.96
C ILE A 59 -8.45 -0.46 7.54
N GLY A 60 -8.65 -0.37 6.22
CA GLY A 60 -9.55 0.57 5.59
C GLY A 60 -8.90 1.89 5.20
N GLU A 61 -9.44 2.49 4.15
CA GLU A 61 -8.94 3.75 3.56
C GLU A 61 -8.92 4.90 4.58
N ASN A 62 -9.91 4.95 5.47
CA ASN A 62 -10.04 5.96 6.53
C ASN A 62 -9.62 5.42 7.90
N GLN A 63 -8.87 4.31 7.98
CA GLN A 63 -8.50 3.64 9.23
C GLN A 63 -9.72 3.19 10.05
N GLU A 64 -10.70 2.60 9.38
CA GLU A 64 -11.96 2.17 10.00
C GLU A 64 -11.71 1.19 11.15
N THR A 65 -10.67 0.39 11.04
CA THR A 65 -10.26 -0.54 12.11
C THR A 65 -8.78 -0.36 12.44
N VAL A 66 -8.51 0.03 13.69
CA VAL A 66 -7.15 0.15 14.25
C VAL A 66 -7.08 -0.69 15.52
N ARG A 67 -6.15 -1.62 15.58
CA ARG A 67 -5.89 -2.46 16.74
C ARG A 67 -4.40 -2.59 17.01
N CYS A 68 -4.04 -2.69 18.28
CA CYS A 68 -2.70 -3.03 18.71
C CYS A 68 -2.74 -3.84 20.01
N SER A 69 -1.68 -4.64 20.25
CA SER A 69 -1.57 -5.47 21.43
C SER A 69 -0.12 -5.56 21.91
N ASP A 70 0.04 -5.48 23.22
CA ASP A 70 1.32 -5.71 23.89
C ASP A 70 1.62 -7.22 24.08
N ASP A 71 0.65 -8.12 23.85
CA ASP A 71 0.77 -9.59 23.92
C ASP A 71 1.59 -10.08 25.13
N GLY A 72 1.26 -9.57 26.33
CA GLY A 72 1.92 -9.95 27.59
C GLY A 72 3.18 -9.15 27.93
N GLU A 73 3.65 -8.21 27.11
CA GLU A 73 4.63 -7.20 27.52
C GLU A 73 3.99 -6.20 28.51
N PRO A 74 4.78 -5.44 29.27
CA PRO A 74 4.23 -4.38 30.11
C PRO A 74 3.39 -3.40 29.31
N SER A 75 2.22 -3.03 29.85
CA SER A 75 1.23 -2.20 29.15
C SER A 75 1.83 -0.94 28.53
N GLY A 76 1.57 -0.71 27.23
CA GLY A 76 2.01 0.45 26.48
C GLY A 76 3.48 0.42 26.05
N THR A 77 4.18 -0.71 26.20
CA THR A 77 5.62 -0.77 25.85
C THR A 77 5.88 -1.36 24.48
N ALA A 78 4.89 -1.98 23.82
CA ALA A 78 5.01 -2.63 22.53
C ALA A 78 3.96 -2.13 21.53
N GLY A 79 2.69 -2.47 21.75
CA GLY A 79 1.61 -2.22 20.79
C GLY A 79 1.45 -0.74 20.43
N ARG A 80 1.45 0.15 21.44
CA ARG A 80 1.31 1.59 21.20
C ARG A 80 2.52 2.19 20.47
N PRO A 81 3.78 1.95 20.88
CA PRO A 81 4.96 2.39 20.14
C PRO A 81 5.00 1.91 18.68
N MET A 82 4.59 0.65 18.44
CA MET A 82 4.48 0.10 17.10
C MET A 82 3.44 0.86 16.26
N LEU A 83 2.27 1.12 16.85
CA LEU A 83 1.19 1.87 16.19
C LEU A 83 1.63 3.29 15.82
N ASP A 84 2.34 3.97 16.71
CA ASP A 84 2.84 5.33 16.47
C ASP A 84 3.80 5.37 15.25
N VAL A 85 4.64 4.34 15.06
CA VAL A 85 5.53 4.23 13.88
C VAL A 85 4.71 3.99 12.61
N VAL A 86 3.76 3.04 12.62
CA VAL A 86 2.94 2.71 11.45
C VAL A 86 2.06 3.89 11.03
N GLN A 87 1.44 4.58 11.99
CA GLN A 87 0.66 5.79 11.73
C GLN A 87 1.53 6.94 11.24
N GLY A 88 2.72 7.11 11.80
CA GLY A 88 3.70 8.11 11.36
C GLY A 88 4.17 7.89 9.92
N ALA A 89 4.21 6.64 9.45
CA ALA A 89 4.48 6.28 8.05
C ALA A 89 3.26 6.48 7.12
N GLY A 90 2.09 6.83 7.66
CA GLY A 90 0.87 7.05 6.88
C GLY A 90 0.21 5.80 6.31
N LEU A 91 0.59 4.61 6.81
CA LEU A 91 0.18 3.33 6.25
C LEU A 91 -1.28 2.98 6.53
N ARG A 92 -1.89 2.31 5.57
CA ARG A 92 -3.22 1.68 5.59
C ARG A 92 -3.10 0.24 5.13
N ASN A 93 -4.10 -0.57 5.45
CA ASN A 93 -4.18 -1.97 5.02
C ASN A 93 -2.90 -2.75 5.35
N VAL A 94 -2.44 -2.64 6.59
CA VAL A 94 -1.17 -3.19 7.04
C VAL A 94 -1.31 -3.91 8.38
N LEU A 95 -0.65 -5.06 8.48
CA LEU A 95 -0.36 -5.76 9.73
C LEU A 95 1.14 -5.73 9.97
N VAL A 96 1.56 -5.38 11.17
CA VAL A 96 2.95 -5.54 11.63
C VAL A 96 2.92 -6.37 12.91
N VAL A 97 3.67 -7.48 12.91
CA VAL A 97 3.85 -8.33 14.09
C VAL A 97 5.32 -8.28 14.49
N VAL A 98 5.60 -8.01 15.76
CA VAL A 98 6.95 -8.10 16.32
C VAL A 98 7.01 -9.27 17.29
N THR A 99 7.73 -10.30 16.89
CA THR A 99 8.01 -11.49 17.69
C THR A 99 9.27 -11.27 18.52
N ARG A 100 9.18 -11.48 19.84
CA ARG A 100 10.32 -11.27 20.74
C ARG A 100 10.79 -12.55 21.39
N TYR A 101 12.13 -12.74 21.38
CA TYR A 101 12.85 -13.71 22.18
C TYR A 101 13.64 -12.99 23.26
N PHE A 102 13.41 -13.37 24.52
CA PHE A 102 14.09 -12.74 25.66
C PHE A 102 15.57 -13.18 25.78
N GLY A 103 16.47 -12.21 25.86
CA GLY A 103 17.91 -12.43 25.92
C GLY A 103 18.53 -12.57 27.32
N GLY A 104 17.69 -12.73 28.35
CA GLY A 104 18.18 -12.88 29.75
C GLY A 104 18.43 -11.57 30.48
N THR A 105 18.39 -10.41 29.81
CA THR A 105 18.59 -9.09 30.40
C THR A 105 17.36 -8.23 30.23
N LEU A 106 16.84 -7.65 31.31
CA LEU A 106 15.69 -6.74 31.27
C LEU A 106 16.08 -5.41 30.60
N LEU A 107 15.23 -4.96 29.67
CA LEU A 107 15.42 -3.70 28.96
C LEU A 107 14.84 -2.49 29.72
N GLY A 108 13.84 -2.73 30.59
CA GLY A 108 13.00 -1.70 31.18
C GLY A 108 11.99 -1.12 30.18
N THR A 109 11.01 -0.37 30.65
CA THR A 109 9.90 0.15 29.82
C THR A 109 10.40 1.00 28.66
N GLY A 110 11.31 1.97 28.91
CA GLY A 110 11.88 2.81 27.85
C GLY A 110 12.76 2.06 26.84
N GLY A 111 13.42 0.97 27.28
CA GLY A 111 14.17 0.08 26.38
C GLY A 111 13.28 -0.73 25.47
N LEU A 112 12.14 -1.24 25.99
CA LEU A 112 11.14 -1.96 25.21
C LEU A 112 10.51 -1.05 24.15
N VAL A 113 10.05 0.14 24.55
CA VAL A 113 9.47 1.13 23.62
C VAL A 113 10.40 1.38 22.42
N ARG A 114 11.68 1.66 22.69
CA ARG A 114 12.66 1.89 21.61
C ARG A 114 12.88 0.65 20.73
N ALA A 115 13.00 -0.53 21.35
CA ALA A 115 13.24 -1.76 20.62
C ALA A 115 12.07 -2.14 19.70
N TYR A 116 10.83 -2.05 20.19
CA TYR A 116 9.65 -2.31 19.37
C TYR A 116 9.52 -1.32 18.22
N SER A 117 9.69 -0.01 18.49
CA SER A 117 9.66 1.02 17.44
C SER A 117 10.74 0.79 16.37
N GLN A 118 11.96 0.48 16.79
CA GLN A 118 13.07 0.22 15.87
C GLN A 118 12.84 -1.06 15.05
N ALA A 119 12.33 -2.12 15.66
CA ALA A 119 12.01 -3.35 14.92
C ALA A 119 10.97 -3.10 13.82
N VAL A 120 9.91 -2.33 14.11
CA VAL A 120 8.93 -1.92 13.09
C VAL A 120 9.59 -1.14 11.97
N GLN A 121 10.45 -0.16 12.28
CA GLN A 121 11.17 0.62 11.27
C GLN A 121 12.02 -0.26 10.36
N GLU A 122 12.72 -1.25 10.91
CA GLU A 122 13.52 -2.22 10.13
C GLU A 122 12.60 -3.10 9.24
N GLY A 123 11.47 -3.57 9.76
CA GLY A 123 10.49 -4.32 8.96
C GLY A 123 9.96 -3.50 7.79
N LEU A 124 9.60 -2.24 8.03
CA LEU A 124 9.12 -1.32 6.99
C LEU A 124 10.22 -0.96 5.98
N ALA A 125 11.46 -0.78 6.40
CA ALA A 125 12.60 -0.50 5.52
C ALA A 125 12.88 -1.65 4.54
N ASN A 126 12.56 -2.90 4.93
CA ASN A 126 12.69 -4.09 4.11
C ASN A 126 11.41 -4.42 3.32
N SER A 127 10.39 -3.59 3.42
CA SER A 127 9.13 -3.72 2.67
C SER A 127 9.12 -2.80 1.45
N VAL A 128 8.34 -3.17 0.43
CA VAL A 128 8.03 -2.26 -0.68
C VAL A 128 6.71 -1.58 -0.36
N LEU A 129 6.77 -0.27 -0.18
CA LEU A 129 5.62 0.58 0.10
C LEU A 129 5.23 1.32 -1.18
N ILE A 130 3.93 1.46 -1.43
CA ILE A 130 3.40 2.21 -2.57
C ILE A 130 2.36 3.22 -2.12
N ASP A 131 2.18 4.25 -2.93
CA ASP A 131 1.09 5.19 -2.78
C ASP A 131 -0.01 4.80 -3.79
N GLU A 132 -1.16 4.32 -3.29
CA GLU A 132 -2.35 4.06 -4.09
C GLU A 132 -3.11 5.37 -4.31
N ILE A 133 -3.31 5.70 -5.58
CA ILE A 133 -3.97 6.93 -6.03
C ILE A 133 -5.34 6.56 -6.61
N CYS A 134 -6.39 7.24 -6.18
CA CYS A 134 -7.70 7.13 -6.80
C CYS A 134 -7.65 7.72 -8.20
N GLY A 135 -7.91 6.90 -9.21
CA GLY A 135 -7.93 7.26 -10.60
C GLY A 135 -9.28 7.06 -11.25
N VAL A 136 -9.46 7.69 -12.40
CA VAL A 136 -10.59 7.52 -13.30
C VAL A 136 -10.09 6.95 -14.60
N ARG A 137 -10.66 5.83 -15.04
CA ARG A 137 -10.46 5.34 -16.39
C ARG A 137 -11.24 6.24 -17.34
N LEU A 138 -10.54 6.89 -18.26
CA LEU A 138 -11.11 7.84 -19.22
C LEU A 138 -10.97 7.27 -20.64
N LEU A 139 -12.10 7.09 -21.32
CA LEU A 139 -12.15 6.80 -22.75
C LEU A 139 -12.16 8.11 -23.54
N ILE A 140 -11.25 8.22 -24.50
CA ILE A 140 -11.10 9.35 -25.42
C ILE A 140 -11.30 8.83 -26.83
N GLU A 141 -12.35 9.32 -27.53
CA GLU A 141 -12.59 9.04 -28.94
C GLU A 141 -12.28 10.28 -29.77
N THR A 142 -11.49 10.13 -30.84
CA THR A 142 -11.09 11.23 -31.70
C THR A 142 -10.85 10.78 -33.15
N ASP A 143 -10.72 11.74 -34.06
CA ASP A 143 -10.25 11.47 -35.42
C ASP A 143 -8.73 11.40 -35.48
N TYR A 144 -8.19 10.99 -36.66
CA TYR A 144 -6.74 10.90 -36.86
C TYR A 144 -6.01 12.26 -36.81
N ASN A 145 -6.73 13.39 -36.92
CA ASN A 145 -6.14 14.72 -36.82
C ASN A 145 -5.96 15.15 -35.36
N GLY A 146 -6.87 14.70 -34.46
CA GLY A 146 -6.86 15.05 -33.05
C GLY A 146 -5.86 14.24 -32.22
N ILE A 147 -5.51 13.00 -32.65
CA ILE A 147 -4.74 12.05 -31.86
C ILE A 147 -3.36 12.62 -31.46
N GLY A 148 -2.63 13.27 -32.37
CA GLY A 148 -1.30 13.79 -32.08
C GLY A 148 -1.30 14.83 -30.95
N LYS A 149 -2.32 15.68 -30.88
CA LYS A 149 -2.48 16.66 -29.81
C LYS A 149 -2.78 15.99 -28.47
N ILE A 150 -3.65 14.98 -28.47
CA ILE A 150 -4.01 14.23 -27.27
C ILE A 150 -2.78 13.50 -26.72
N GLN A 151 -2.05 12.76 -27.55
CA GLN A 151 -0.83 12.06 -27.13
C GLN A 151 0.23 13.01 -26.58
N TYR A 152 0.37 14.19 -27.15
CA TYR A 152 1.26 15.22 -26.64
C TYR A 152 0.85 15.70 -25.24
N LEU A 153 -0.45 15.98 -25.00
CA LEU A 153 -0.96 16.39 -23.70
C LEU A 153 -0.76 15.30 -22.65
N LEU A 154 -1.10 14.05 -22.99
CA LEU A 154 -0.92 12.89 -22.11
C LEU A 154 0.56 12.70 -21.73
N GLY A 155 1.45 12.78 -22.74
CA GLY A 155 2.90 12.65 -22.53
C GLY A 155 3.49 13.77 -21.66
N GLN A 156 3.03 15.01 -21.82
CA GLN A 156 3.47 16.12 -20.97
C GLN A 156 3.08 15.96 -19.50
N GLN A 157 1.94 15.32 -19.23
CA GLN A 157 1.42 15.12 -17.89
C GLN A 157 1.81 13.75 -17.31
N GLY A 158 2.56 12.93 -18.06
CA GLY A 158 2.96 11.58 -17.62
C GLY A 158 1.78 10.62 -17.46
N ILE A 159 0.67 10.86 -18.16
CA ILE A 159 -0.53 10.03 -18.07
C ILE A 159 -0.35 8.80 -18.97
N PRO A 160 -0.39 7.58 -18.41
CA PRO A 160 -0.17 6.37 -19.17
C PRO A 160 -1.37 6.04 -20.06
N ILE A 161 -1.09 5.62 -21.29
CA ILE A 161 -2.09 5.05 -22.20
C ILE A 161 -2.20 3.55 -21.87
N LEU A 162 -3.39 3.10 -21.47
CA LEU A 162 -3.67 1.69 -21.18
C LEU A 162 -3.90 0.90 -22.46
N GLU A 163 -4.73 1.45 -23.34
CA GLU A 163 -5.17 0.80 -24.58
C GLU A 163 -5.33 1.83 -25.70
N SER A 164 -5.09 1.41 -26.93
CA SER A 164 -5.34 2.20 -28.14
C SER A 164 -5.92 1.33 -29.24
N GLU A 165 -7.07 1.75 -29.78
CA GLU A 165 -7.73 1.12 -30.91
C GLU A 165 -7.76 2.09 -32.09
N TYR A 166 -7.36 1.60 -33.26
CA TYR A 166 -7.31 2.38 -34.51
C TYR A 166 -8.24 1.74 -35.53
N THR A 167 -9.42 2.37 -35.72
CA THR A 167 -10.42 1.96 -36.71
C THR A 167 -10.79 3.17 -37.58
N ASP A 168 -12.05 3.39 -37.89
CA ASP A 168 -12.50 4.64 -38.52
C ASP A 168 -12.29 5.88 -37.64
N GLN A 169 -12.22 5.64 -36.33
CA GLN A 169 -11.85 6.60 -35.29
C GLN A 169 -10.76 6.01 -34.41
N VAL A 170 -10.09 6.85 -33.66
CA VAL A 170 -9.10 6.45 -32.68
C VAL A 170 -9.75 6.48 -31.30
N LYS A 171 -9.65 5.37 -30.58
CA LYS A 171 -10.06 5.24 -29.18
C LYS A 171 -8.83 5.01 -28.31
N ILE A 172 -8.71 5.80 -27.24
CA ILE A 172 -7.63 5.67 -26.26
C ILE A 172 -8.24 5.57 -24.89
N ARG A 173 -7.83 4.57 -24.10
CA ARG A 173 -8.11 4.50 -22.67
C ARG A 173 -6.88 4.91 -21.88
N VAL A 174 -7.09 5.81 -20.95
CA VAL A 174 -6.05 6.32 -20.04
C VAL A 174 -6.52 6.20 -18.60
N LEU A 175 -5.56 6.18 -17.67
CA LEU A 175 -5.84 6.22 -16.24
C LEU A 175 -5.33 7.53 -15.69
N VAL A 176 -6.24 8.34 -15.15
CA VAL A 176 -5.98 9.71 -14.75
C VAL A 176 -6.28 9.86 -13.26
N PRO A 177 -5.40 10.48 -12.47
CA PRO A 177 -5.73 10.81 -11.08
C PRO A 177 -7.06 11.56 -11.00
N LYS A 178 -7.93 11.16 -10.08
CA LYS A 178 -9.28 11.74 -9.93
C LYS A 178 -9.26 13.25 -9.78
N THR A 179 -8.25 13.76 -9.07
CA THR A 179 -8.04 15.21 -8.85
C THR A 179 -7.66 15.98 -10.12
N GLU A 180 -7.22 15.28 -11.18
CA GLU A 180 -6.71 15.89 -12.41
C GLU A 180 -7.63 15.69 -13.62
N VAL A 181 -8.58 14.77 -13.52
CA VAL A 181 -9.41 14.34 -14.68
C VAL A 181 -10.20 15.48 -15.30
N ASP A 182 -10.77 16.38 -14.51
CA ASP A 182 -11.57 17.51 -15.04
C ASP A 182 -10.70 18.51 -15.78
N ARG A 183 -9.50 18.80 -15.26
CA ARG A 183 -8.52 19.65 -15.94
C ARG A 183 -8.11 19.06 -17.28
N LEU A 184 -7.74 17.76 -17.30
CA LEU A 184 -7.35 17.07 -18.52
C LEU A 184 -8.48 17.07 -19.56
N CYS A 185 -9.73 16.80 -19.15
CA CYS A 185 -10.89 16.83 -20.02
C CYS A 185 -11.07 18.21 -20.67
N ALA A 186 -10.89 19.30 -19.92
CA ALA A 186 -10.96 20.67 -20.45
C ALA A 186 -9.85 20.93 -21.47
N GLU A 187 -8.60 20.56 -21.17
CA GLU A 187 -7.44 20.73 -22.06
C GLU A 187 -7.58 19.93 -23.38
N ILE A 188 -8.08 18.69 -23.30
CA ILE A 188 -8.36 17.87 -24.51
C ILE A 188 -9.47 18.50 -25.33
N THR A 189 -10.55 18.97 -24.71
CA THR A 189 -11.66 19.63 -25.39
C THR A 189 -11.20 20.87 -26.13
N GLU A 190 -10.42 21.73 -25.47
CA GLU A 190 -9.83 22.91 -26.10
C GLU A 190 -8.86 22.52 -27.22
N GLY A 191 -7.94 21.60 -26.96
CA GLY A 191 -6.90 21.18 -27.90
C GLY A 191 -7.45 20.53 -29.17
N THR A 192 -8.66 19.96 -29.11
CA THR A 192 -9.37 19.32 -30.25
C THR A 192 -10.51 20.16 -30.80
N ASN A 193 -10.68 21.41 -30.32
CA ASN A 193 -11.83 22.26 -30.65
C ASN A 193 -13.18 21.58 -30.45
N GLY A 194 -13.31 20.81 -29.38
CA GLY A 194 -14.53 20.08 -29.01
C GLY A 194 -14.85 18.86 -29.87
N LYS A 195 -13.91 18.38 -30.70
CA LYS A 195 -14.13 17.20 -31.56
C LYS A 195 -13.93 15.86 -30.86
N ALA A 196 -13.09 15.82 -29.83
CA ALA A 196 -12.93 14.61 -29.03
C ALA A 196 -14.15 14.36 -28.15
N LYS A 197 -14.56 13.11 -28.07
CA LYS A 197 -15.56 12.66 -27.10
C LYS A 197 -14.84 12.05 -25.90
N LEU A 198 -15.27 12.41 -24.70
CA LEU A 198 -14.68 12.00 -23.45
C LEU A 198 -15.74 11.29 -22.60
N GLU A 199 -15.42 10.09 -22.16
CA GLU A 199 -16.31 9.28 -21.30
C GLU A 199 -15.52 8.81 -20.08
N LYS A 200 -15.98 9.20 -18.88
CA LYS A 200 -15.46 8.69 -17.61
C LYS A 200 -16.09 7.31 -17.37
N GLU A 201 -15.27 6.26 -17.37
CA GLU A 201 -15.74 4.89 -17.17
C GLU A 201 -15.83 4.58 -15.67
N GLU A 202 -14.79 4.02 -15.06
CA GLU A 202 -14.79 3.58 -13.66
C GLU A 202 -13.73 4.29 -12.83
N GLU A 203 -13.99 4.37 -11.51
CA GLU A 203 -12.98 4.78 -10.54
C GLU A 203 -12.28 3.54 -9.98
N LEU A 204 -10.94 3.57 -9.90
CA LEU A 204 -10.14 2.49 -9.34
C LEU A 204 -8.87 3.04 -8.71
N TYR A 205 -8.28 2.27 -7.79
CA TYR A 205 -6.95 2.59 -7.29
C TYR A 205 -5.87 2.09 -8.23
N PHE A 206 -4.81 2.87 -8.35
CA PHE A 206 -3.59 2.50 -9.04
C PHE A 206 -2.37 3.03 -8.31
N ALA A 207 -1.22 2.42 -8.57
CA ALA A 207 0.07 2.86 -8.08
C ALA A 207 1.12 2.80 -9.19
N GLN A 208 2.26 3.43 -8.97
CA GLN A 208 3.45 3.25 -9.79
C GLN A 208 4.59 2.73 -8.93
N ASN A 209 5.25 1.68 -9.40
CA ASN A 209 6.45 1.14 -8.79
C ASN A 209 7.51 0.93 -9.87
N ASP A 210 8.70 1.54 -9.71
CA ASP A 210 9.81 1.49 -10.67
C ASP A 210 9.41 1.82 -12.12
N GLY A 211 8.43 2.70 -12.29
CA GLY A 211 7.91 3.12 -13.60
C GLY A 211 6.84 2.19 -14.19
N GLU A 212 6.52 1.09 -13.54
CA GLU A 212 5.40 0.22 -13.89
C GLU A 212 4.10 0.72 -13.25
N LEU A 213 3.03 0.72 -14.03
CA LEU A 213 1.69 1.02 -13.57
C LEU A 213 1.06 -0.26 -13.00
N ILE A 214 0.62 -0.19 -11.74
CA ILE A 214 0.03 -1.30 -11.00
C ILE A 214 -1.42 -0.97 -10.70
N PHE A 215 -2.37 -1.80 -11.16
CA PHE A 215 -3.80 -1.64 -10.89
C PHE A 215 -4.55 -2.97 -11.05
N GLY A 216 -5.76 -3.06 -10.51
CA GLY A 216 -6.60 -4.25 -10.60
C GLY A 216 -5.90 -5.50 -10.04
N ASP A 217 -5.93 -6.61 -10.79
CA ASP A 217 -5.39 -7.90 -10.37
C ASP A 217 -3.89 -7.86 -10.04
N ALA A 218 -3.12 -6.94 -10.65
CA ALA A 218 -1.70 -6.79 -10.34
C ALA A 218 -1.45 -6.33 -8.89
N LEU A 219 -2.32 -5.50 -8.31
CA LEU A 219 -2.28 -5.15 -6.89
C LEU A 219 -2.60 -6.37 -6.00
N THR A 220 -3.41 -7.30 -6.51
CA THR A 220 -3.86 -8.50 -5.78
C THR A 220 -2.89 -9.68 -5.90
N GLN A 221 -2.12 -9.79 -6.99
CA GLN A 221 -1.21 -10.92 -7.23
C GLN A 221 -0.15 -11.09 -6.14
N TYR A 222 0.42 -9.99 -5.62
CA TYR A 222 1.42 -10.07 -4.56
C TYR A 222 0.84 -10.54 -3.23
N LYS A 223 -0.45 -10.32 -2.97
CA LYS A 223 -1.15 -10.83 -1.77
C LYS A 223 -1.15 -12.35 -1.71
N ASN A 224 -1.40 -12.98 -2.87
CA ASN A 224 -1.49 -14.44 -2.96
C ASN A 224 -0.12 -15.11 -2.79
N LEU A 225 0.95 -14.51 -3.32
CA LEU A 225 2.32 -15.03 -3.16
C LEU A 225 2.78 -15.00 -1.69
N GLU A 226 2.42 -13.97 -0.92
CA GLU A 226 2.77 -13.87 0.50
C GLU A 226 1.99 -14.85 1.39
N ALA A 227 0.77 -15.21 1.00
CA ALA A 227 -0.04 -16.21 1.72
C ALA A 227 0.56 -17.61 1.59
N GLU A 228 1.14 -17.96 0.45
CA GLU A 228 1.80 -19.26 0.21
C GLU A 228 3.11 -19.43 0.99
N GLU A 229 3.86 -18.35 1.28
CA GLU A 229 5.10 -18.41 2.06
C GLU A 229 4.88 -18.64 3.57
N LEU A 230 3.66 -18.52 4.06
CA LEU A 230 3.28 -18.77 5.47
C LEU A 230 2.67 -20.14 5.71
N GLY A 231 2.30 -20.87 4.68
CA GLY A 231 1.81 -22.26 4.72
C GLY A 231 2.96 -23.26 4.71
#